data_21d0210cbabd22e4a4fdb1093cefbf2a
#
_entry.id   21d0210cbabd22e4a4fdb1093cefbf2a
#
_cell.length_a   1.000
_cell.length_b   1.000
_cell.length_c   1.000
_cell.angle_alpha   90.00
_cell.angle_beta   90.00
_cell.angle_gamma   90.00
#
_symmetry.space_group_name_H-M   'P 1'
#
loop_
_entity.id
_entity.type
_entity.pdbx_description
1 polymer ?
#
loop_
_entity_poly.entity_id
_entity_poly.type
_entity_poly.pdbx_seq_one_letter_code
_entity_poly.pdbx_strand_id
1 'polypeptide(L)'
;MGIQDDAWLMWGPGTLSQRLSTLRGLGVRTVRFTLRWDMVAARRPAHPLDPNDPAYAWGPFDAVLDSLHTRGITPVVTLWGAPKWSNGGHAPSWLPRSGFGDFAYAAAKRYPWVRLWTIWNEPNTRVFSVPVSPKLYVHRLLNPAYVLLHRAARGNAVAGGVTSPRHTASGMAPLDFMTGMHAFHARLDAYAANPYPSSPRLETPFSDPCRQCSTLTMARLPEIRRDVSRLFGARTPLWLTEYGYQTSPPDRILGVPFALQARYVGEAALRVWEQPGTTMLIHFLVRDEPTSGGWQSGLFTAHGSPKPSSHAFALPLAEESRHGSRVVLWGQVRPGSGRRAYDIQRWTGTRWVNVGGVKRTGVGGTFRTAVTTRPHTKVRLKARGVAFTSPPLVVE
;
A
#
# COMPACT_ATOMS: atom_id res chain seq x y z
N MET A 1 3.26 -6.14 5.12
CA MET A 1 2.47 -4.90 5.03
C MET A 1 3.40 -3.73 5.17
N GLY A 2 3.26 -2.74 4.31
CA GLY A 2 4.01 -1.50 4.30
C GLY A 2 3.10 -0.29 4.49
N ILE A 3 3.66 0.90 4.31
CA ILE A 3 2.94 2.17 4.43
C ILE A 3 3.45 3.16 3.38
N GLN A 4 2.62 4.11 3.00
CA GLN A 4 2.99 5.24 2.15
C GLN A 4 2.50 6.53 2.78
N ASP A 5 3.36 7.55 2.74
CA ASP A 5 3.01 8.94 3.03
C ASP A 5 4.17 9.84 2.57
N ASP A 6 4.17 10.18 1.29
CA ASP A 6 5.29 10.92 0.67
C ASP A 6 5.44 12.31 1.28
N ALA A 7 4.32 13.03 1.44
CA ALA A 7 4.34 14.39 1.98
C ALA A 7 4.82 14.42 3.44
N TRP A 8 4.34 13.48 4.25
CA TRP A 8 4.78 13.37 5.64
C TRP A 8 6.26 12.96 5.75
N LEU A 9 6.74 12.06 4.90
CA LEU A 9 8.15 11.65 4.90
C LEU A 9 9.07 12.79 4.49
N MET A 10 8.69 13.60 3.51
CA MET A 10 9.53 14.70 3.01
C MET A 10 9.44 15.95 3.89
N TRP A 11 8.22 16.33 4.26
CA TRP A 11 7.94 17.65 4.85
C TRP A 11 7.11 17.61 6.14
N GLY A 12 6.86 16.43 6.69
CA GLY A 12 6.10 16.28 7.91
C GLY A 12 6.79 16.92 9.13
N PRO A 13 6.08 17.06 10.25
CA PRO A 13 6.61 17.70 11.45
C PRO A 13 7.77 16.91 12.06
N GLY A 14 8.65 17.64 12.72
CA GLY A 14 9.87 17.10 13.34
C GLY A 14 10.94 16.75 12.29
N THR A 15 11.94 16.02 12.72
CA THR A 15 13.03 15.56 11.85
C THR A 15 12.64 14.28 11.09
N LEU A 16 13.28 14.00 9.95
CA LEU A 16 13.11 12.73 9.24
C LEU A 16 13.43 11.53 10.14
N SER A 17 14.47 11.65 10.99
CA SER A 17 14.83 10.60 11.96
C SER A 17 13.68 10.27 12.93
N GLN A 18 12.97 11.28 13.44
CA GLN A 18 11.80 11.09 14.31
C GLN A 18 10.64 10.41 13.54
N ARG A 19 10.38 10.85 12.31
CA ARG A 19 9.37 10.22 11.45
C ARG A 19 9.67 8.73 11.20
N LEU A 20 10.90 8.41 10.88
CA LEU A 20 11.33 7.01 10.68
C LEU A 20 11.31 6.18 11.97
N SER A 21 11.56 6.81 13.13
CA SER A 21 11.39 6.15 14.43
C SER A 21 9.93 5.80 14.70
N THR A 22 8.98 6.68 14.32
CA THR A 22 7.55 6.38 14.37
C THR A 22 7.20 5.17 13.50
N LEU A 23 7.70 5.08 12.27
CA LEU A 23 7.49 3.92 11.41
C LEU A 23 8.03 2.61 12.02
N ARG A 24 9.21 2.67 12.63
CA ARG A 24 9.77 1.51 13.34
C ARG A 24 8.93 1.09 14.53
N GLY A 25 8.40 2.04 15.30
CA GLY A 25 7.47 1.79 16.42
C GLY A 25 6.18 1.09 15.98
N LEU A 26 5.69 1.39 14.78
CA LEU A 26 4.57 0.70 14.15
C LEU A 26 4.94 -0.67 13.56
N GLY A 27 6.21 -1.06 13.58
CA GLY A 27 6.70 -2.29 12.97
C GLY A 27 6.78 -2.27 11.44
N VAL A 28 6.86 -1.09 10.83
CA VAL A 28 7.01 -0.92 9.37
C VAL A 28 8.36 -1.42 8.92
N ARG A 29 8.37 -2.24 7.86
CA ARG A 29 9.57 -2.72 7.16
C ARG A 29 9.59 -2.38 5.69
N THR A 30 8.50 -1.89 5.15
CA THR A 30 8.37 -1.54 3.74
C THR A 30 7.68 -0.19 3.63
N VAL A 31 8.25 0.70 2.83
CA VAL A 31 7.70 2.02 2.54
C VAL A 31 7.58 2.18 1.04
N ARG A 32 6.37 2.45 0.55
CA ARG A 32 6.22 2.93 -0.82
C ARG A 32 6.48 4.42 -0.84
N PHE A 33 7.31 4.87 -1.79
CA PHE A 33 7.75 6.25 -1.89
C PHE A 33 7.80 6.68 -3.36
N THR A 34 7.22 7.84 -3.66
CA THR A 34 7.14 8.36 -5.03
C THR A 34 8.35 9.20 -5.39
N LEU A 35 9.10 8.76 -6.37
CA LEU A 35 10.19 9.51 -6.99
C LEU A 35 9.63 10.30 -8.18
N ARG A 36 9.52 11.59 -8.01
CA ARG A 36 8.92 12.54 -8.96
C ARG A 36 9.91 12.90 -10.06
N TRP A 37 9.71 12.32 -11.27
CA TRP A 37 10.57 12.63 -12.42
C TRP A 37 10.57 14.12 -12.79
N ASP A 38 9.40 14.76 -12.76
CA ASP A 38 9.25 16.19 -13.04
C ASP A 38 10.00 17.10 -12.04
N MET A 39 10.17 16.63 -10.80
CA MET A 39 10.97 17.35 -9.78
C MET A 39 12.46 17.04 -9.90
N VAL A 40 12.81 15.78 -10.14
CA VAL A 40 14.21 15.34 -10.26
C VAL A 40 14.84 15.88 -11.54
N ALA A 41 14.12 15.88 -12.67
CA ALA A 41 14.64 16.29 -13.97
C ALA A 41 13.81 17.46 -14.56
N ALA A 42 13.67 18.56 -13.83
CA ALA A 42 12.96 19.74 -14.31
C ALA A 42 13.55 20.31 -15.60
N ARG A 43 14.86 20.15 -15.81
CA ARG A 43 15.58 20.40 -17.07
C ARG A 43 15.91 19.07 -17.75
N ARG A 44 16.00 19.09 -19.07
CA ARG A 44 16.36 17.90 -19.85
C ARG A 44 17.84 17.53 -19.61
N PRO A 45 18.15 16.30 -19.17
CA PRO A 45 19.54 15.83 -19.04
C PRO A 45 20.22 15.72 -20.41
N ALA A 46 21.48 16.09 -20.49
CA ALA A 46 22.32 15.88 -21.67
C ALA A 46 22.71 14.40 -21.79
N HIS A 47 22.95 13.75 -20.66
CA HIS A 47 23.30 12.32 -20.55
C HIS A 47 22.25 11.59 -19.69
N PRO A 48 21.06 11.28 -20.23
CA PRO A 48 19.90 10.83 -19.46
C PRO A 48 20.07 9.48 -18.75
N LEU A 49 21.06 8.69 -19.13
CA LEU A 49 21.41 7.44 -18.45
C LEU A 49 22.43 7.63 -17.30
N ASP A 50 23.09 8.77 -17.23
CA ASP A 50 24.04 9.08 -16.14
C ASP A 50 23.30 9.72 -14.96
N PRO A 51 23.25 9.05 -13.78
CA PRO A 51 22.62 9.64 -12.60
C PRO A 51 23.34 10.89 -12.06
N ASN A 52 24.56 11.17 -12.51
CA ASN A 52 25.33 12.33 -12.11
C ASN A 52 25.18 13.52 -13.08
N ASP A 53 24.37 13.40 -14.14
CA ASP A 53 24.08 14.54 -15.01
C ASP A 53 23.55 15.72 -14.18
N PRO A 54 24.08 16.93 -14.35
CA PRO A 54 23.74 18.10 -13.52
C PRO A 54 22.28 18.58 -13.66
N ALA A 55 21.51 18.03 -14.59
CA ALA A 55 20.09 18.27 -14.68
C ALA A 55 19.26 17.45 -13.68
N TYR A 56 19.84 16.43 -13.06
CA TYR A 56 19.18 15.63 -12.03
C TYR A 56 19.35 16.22 -10.63
N ALA A 57 18.25 16.62 -10.00
CA ALA A 57 18.18 17.16 -8.64
C ALA A 57 17.65 16.11 -7.66
N TRP A 58 18.48 15.15 -7.27
CA TRP A 58 18.10 14.03 -6.40
C TRP A 58 17.92 14.41 -4.93
N GLY A 59 18.55 15.49 -4.45
CA GLY A 59 18.79 15.80 -3.03
C GLY A 59 17.61 15.56 -2.07
N PRO A 60 16.39 16.07 -2.30
CA PRO A 60 15.25 15.83 -1.41
C PRO A 60 14.87 14.34 -1.33
N PHE A 61 15.06 13.59 -2.41
CA PHE A 61 14.75 12.15 -2.49
C PHE A 61 15.85 11.30 -1.89
N ASP A 62 17.14 11.69 -2.07
CA ASP A 62 18.29 11.06 -1.43
C ASP A 62 18.10 11.01 0.08
N ALA A 63 17.74 12.13 0.72
CA ALA A 63 17.56 12.20 2.16
C ALA A 63 16.58 11.13 2.68
N VAL A 64 15.48 10.88 1.97
CA VAL A 64 14.49 9.87 2.36
C VAL A 64 14.99 8.46 2.05
N LEU A 65 15.42 8.20 0.81
CA LEU A 65 15.80 6.84 0.36
C LEU A 65 17.03 6.31 1.10
N ASP A 66 18.05 7.14 1.31
CA ASP A 66 19.24 6.76 2.10
C ASP A 66 18.86 6.49 3.57
N SER A 67 17.97 7.32 4.12
CA SER A 67 17.52 7.13 5.49
C SER A 67 16.67 5.87 5.68
N LEU A 68 15.88 5.46 4.69
CA LEU A 68 15.18 4.18 4.69
C LEU A 68 16.17 3.02 4.62
N HIS A 69 17.12 3.10 3.68
CA HIS A 69 18.14 2.07 3.49
C HIS A 69 18.98 1.83 4.74
N THR A 70 19.54 2.89 5.33
CA THR A 70 20.39 2.79 6.52
C THR A 70 19.65 2.24 7.75
N ARG A 71 18.32 2.33 7.77
CA ARG A 71 17.47 1.77 8.85
C ARG A 71 16.90 0.38 8.53
N GLY A 72 17.30 -0.23 7.41
CA GLY A 72 16.80 -1.54 6.97
C GLY A 72 15.31 -1.55 6.64
N ILE A 73 14.75 -0.41 6.19
CA ILE A 73 13.39 -0.30 5.69
C ILE A 73 13.44 -0.43 4.16
N THR A 74 12.75 -1.42 3.62
CA THR A 74 12.73 -1.70 2.18
C THR A 74 11.88 -0.67 1.45
N PRO A 75 12.44 0.14 0.53
CA PRO A 75 11.66 1.02 -0.31
C PRO A 75 10.99 0.25 -1.47
N VAL A 76 9.75 0.63 -1.79
CA VAL A 76 9.07 0.35 -3.04
C VAL A 76 8.96 1.70 -3.76
N VAL A 77 9.76 1.90 -4.79
CA VAL A 77 9.83 3.23 -5.44
C VAL A 77 8.87 3.31 -6.61
N THR A 78 7.96 4.29 -6.53
CA THR A 78 7.06 4.64 -7.64
C THR A 78 7.73 5.69 -8.51
N LEU A 79 7.90 5.42 -9.78
CA LEU A 79 8.36 6.42 -10.76
C LEU A 79 7.15 7.10 -11.37
N TRP A 80 6.99 8.42 -11.14
CA TRP A 80 5.82 9.17 -11.63
C TRP A 80 6.16 10.62 -11.97
N GLY A 81 5.31 11.23 -12.84
CA GLY A 81 5.30 12.64 -13.15
C GLY A 81 6.23 13.03 -14.32
N ALA A 82 5.67 13.36 -15.46
CA ALA A 82 6.45 13.75 -16.63
C ALA A 82 6.89 15.23 -16.55
N PRO A 83 8.19 15.53 -16.73
CA PRO A 83 8.65 16.92 -16.80
C PRO A 83 8.15 17.60 -18.09
N LYS A 84 7.97 18.91 -18.05
CA LYS A 84 7.42 19.72 -19.14
C LYS A 84 8.13 19.51 -20.49
N TRP A 85 9.45 19.35 -20.47
CA TRP A 85 10.23 19.13 -21.70
C TRP A 85 9.94 17.77 -22.36
N SER A 86 9.41 16.78 -21.62
CA SER A 86 9.10 15.45 -22.14
C SER A 86 7.67 15.31 -22.64
N ASN A 87 6.73 16.13 -22.13
CA ASN A 87 5.29 16.01 -22.37
C ASN A 87 4.67 17.19 -23.15
N GLY A 88 5.50 18.08 -23.70
CA GLY A 88 5.03 19.20 -24.48
C GLY A 88 4.56 20.40 -23.66
N GLY A 89 5.09 20.59 -22.44
CA GLY A 89 4.78 21.73 -21.59
C GLY A 89 3.57 21.54 -20.65
N HIS A 90 2.98 20.34 -20.65
CA HIS A 90 1.78 20.06 -19.86
C HIS A 90 2.07 19.70 -18.40
N ALA A 91 1.00 19.51 -17.63
CA ALA A 91 1.07 19.04 -16.23
C ALA A 91 1.73 17.66 -16.12
N PRO A 92 2.31 17.29 -14.95
CA PRO A 92 3.05 16.02 -14.78
C PRO A 92 2.24 14.75 -15.04
N SER A 93 0.90 14.81 -14.99
CA SER A 93 0.00 13.71 -15.33
C SER A 93 -0.11 13.43 -16.83
N TRP A 94 0.34 14.35 -17.70
CA TRP A 94 0.36 14.10 -19.15
C TRP A 94 1.49 13.13 -19.49
N LEU A 95 1.16 12.08 -20.23
CA LEU A 95 2.12 11.07 -20.59
C LEU A 95 3.27 11.64 -21.44
N PRO A 96 4.52 11.27 -21.12
CA PRO A 96 5.68 11.75 -21.87
C PRO A 96 5.70 11.16 -23.28
N ARG A 97 6.39 11.83 -24.19
CA ARG A 97 6.66 11.32 -25.54
C ARG A 97 7.79 10.29 -25.52
N SER A 98 8.82 10.52 -24.70
CA SER A 98 10.01 9.66 -24.56
C SER A 98 10.76 9.97 -23.26
N GLY A 99 11.85 9.24 -22.95
CA GLY A 99 12.82 9.53 -21.88
C GLY A 99 12.47 8.89 -20.53
N PHE A 100 11.30 8.29 -20.37
CA PHE A 100 10.92 7.71 -19.08
C PHE A 100 11.77 6.48 -18.69
N GLY A 101 12.10 5.64 -19.67
CA GLY A 101 13.00 4.51 -19.44
C GLY A 101 14.40 4.95 -19.01
N ASP A 102 14.93 6.00 -19.64
CA ASP A 102 16.25 6.55 -19.29
C ASP A 102 16.28 7.07 -17.86
N PHE A 103 15.23 7.79 -17.45
CA PHE A 103 15.07 8.21 -16.06
C PHE A 103 14.99 7.02 -15.10
N ALA A 104 14.24 5.96 -15.46
CA ALA A 104 14.16 4.75 -14.64
C ALA A 104 15.54 4.10 -14.47
N TYR A 105 16.35 4.06 -15.54
CA TYR A 105 17.73 3.57 -15.46
C TYR A 105 18.60 4.42 -14.53
N ALA A 106 18.59 5.74 -14.73
CA ALA A 106 19.35 6.67 -13.89
C ALA A 106 18.96 6.55 -12.42
N ALA A 107 17.65 6.45 -12.12
CA ALA A 107 17.16 6.24 -10.76
C ALA A 107 17.68 4.92 -10.15
N ALA A 108 17.65 3.81 -10.90
CA ALA A 108 18.16 2.53 -10.42
C ALA A 108 19.68 2.52 -10.25
N LYS A 109 20.41 3.31 -11.02
CA LYS A 109 21.88 3.50 -10.84
C LYS A 109 22.17 4.41 -9.64
N ARG A 110 21.31 5.42 -9.37
CA ARG A 110 21.43 6.29 -8.20
C ARG A 110 21.18 5.53 -6.90
N TYR A 111 20.16 4.63 -6.90
CA TYR A 111 19.72 3.88 -5.73
C TYR A 111 19.92 2.36 -5.93
N PRO A 112 21.14 1.84 -5.98
CA PRO A 112 21.41 0.45 -6.34
C PRO A 112 20.88 -0.57 -5.32
N TRP A 113 20.47 -0.13 -4.13
CA TRP A 113 19.82 -0.96 -3.10
C TRP A 113 18.30 -1.07 -3.27
N VAL A 114 17.67 -0.21 -4.07
CA VAL A 114 16.24 -0.31 -4.40
C VAL A 114 16.04 -1.47 -5.37
N ARG A 115 15.12 -2.37 -5.04
CA ARG A 115 14.82 -3.55 -5.84
C ARG A 115 13.37 -3.64 -6.28
N LEU A 116 12.47 -2.86 -5.67
CA LEU A 116 11.04 -2.91 -5.92
C LEU A 116 10.59 -1.58 -6.54
N TRP A 117 10.08 -1.67 -7.77
CA TRP A 117 9.71 -0.51 -8.58
C TRP A 117 8.26 -0.61 -9.02
N THR A 118 7.51 0.47 -8.95
CA THR A 118 6.19 0.60 -9.54
C THR A 118 6.19 1.69 -10.59
N ILE A 119 5.55 1.42 -11.73
CA ILE A 119 5.60 2.29 -12.89
C ILE A 119 4.32 3.09 -13.01
N TRP A 120 4.43 4.40 -12.80
CA TRP A 120 3.36 5.37 -12.76
C TRP A 120 2.45 5.22 -11.54
N ASN A 121 1.35 5.99 -11.49
CA ASN A 121 0.28 5.88 -10.50
C ASN A 121 -1.07 6.00 -11.19
N GLU A 122 -1.99 5.11 -10.92
CA GLU A 122 -3.38 5.07 -11.40
C GLU A 122 -3.56 5.48 -12.88
N PRO A 123 -2.83 4.84 -13.81
CA PRO A 123 -2.84 5.24 -15.23
C PRO A 123 -4.19 5.02 -15.92
N ASN A 124 -5.12 4.38 -15.25
CA ASN A 124 -6.50 4.20 -15.69
C ASN A 124 -7.41 5.39 -15.33
N THR A 125 -6.88 6.47 -14.70
CA THR A 125 -7.64 7.68 -14.36
C THR A 125 -7.00 8.93 -14.95
N ARG A 126 -7.82 9.92 -15.32
CA ARG A 126 -7.31 11.20 -15.85
C ARG A 126 -6.61 12.08 -14.81
N VAL A 127 -6.79 11.79 -13.54
CA VAL A 127 -6.08 12.48 -12.45
C VAL A 127 -4.57 12.30 -12.61
N PHE A 128 -4.16 11.07 -12.97
CA PHE A 128 -2.74 10.71 -13.03
C PHE A 128 -2.24 10.42 -14.43
N SER A 129 -3.11 10.25 -15.43
CA SER A 129 -2.71 9.88 -16.79
C SER A 129 -3.55 10.58 -17.86
N VAL A 130 -2.92 11.43 -18.66
CA VAL A 130 -3.56 12.12 -19.80
C VAL A 130 -2.74 11.86 -21.06
N PRO A 131 -3.32 11.25 -22.09
CA PRO A 131 -4.63 10.57 -22.10
C PRO A 131 -4.60 9.25 -21.30
N VAL A 132 -5.76 8.76 -20.88
CA VAL A 132 -5.90 7.38 -20.37
C VAL A 132 -5.80 6.43 -21.53
N SER A 133 -4.71 5.67 -21.62
CA SER A 133 -4.44 4.76 -22.72
C SER A 133 -3.51 3.61 -22.31
N PRO A 134 -4.01 2.36 -22.27
CA PRO A 134 -3.16 1.19 -22.01
C PRO A 134 -1.99 1.08 -23.01
N LYS A 135 -2.25 1.38 -24.29
CA LYS A 135 -1.22 1.38 -25.35
C LYS A 135 -0.06 2.33 -25.02
N LEU A 136 -0.39 3.58 -24.73
CA LEU A 136 0.64 4.60 -24.44
C LEU A 136 1.36 4.31 -23.13
N TYR A 137 0.63 3.87 -22.10
CA TYR A 137 1.21 3.44 -20.83
C TYR A 137 2.24 2.32 -21.03
N VAL A 138 1.88 1.27 -21.78
CA VAL A 138 2.78 0.13 -22.04
C VAL A 138 3.98 0.55 -22.86
N HIS A 139 3.77 1.27 -23.97
CA HIS A 139 4.88 1.55 -24.92
C HIS A 139 5.77 2.72 -24.49
N ARG A 140 5.26 3.70 -23.76
CA ARG A 140 6.04 4.89 -23.37
C ARG A 140 6.59 4.85 -21.95
N LEU A 141 5.96 4.07 -21.06
CA LEU A 141 6.33 4.01 -19.65
C LEU A 141 6.78 2.60 -19.25
N LEU A 142 5.86 1.63 -19.21
CA LEU A 142 6.10 0.34 -18.56
C LEU A 142 7.22 -0.46 -19.24
N ASN A 143 7.11 -0.73 -20.54
CA ASN A 143 8.09 -1.58 -21.24
C ASN A 143 9.48 -0.95 -21.34
N PRO A 144 9.65 0.35 -21.65
CA PRO A 144 10.95 1.00 -21.57
C PRO A 144 11.57 0.96 -20.17
N ALA A 145 10.77 1.26 -19.12
CA ALA A 145 11.25 1.18 -17.75
C ALA A 145 11.62 -0.25 -17.35
N TYR A 146 10.79 -1.26 -17.71
CA TYR A 146 11.08 -2.67 -17.45
C TYR A 146 12.45 -3.07 -17.98
N VAL A 147 12.69 -2.80 -19.26
CA VAL A 147 13.98 -3.15 -19.92
C VAL A 147 15.15 -2.48 -19.23
N LEU A 148 15.04 -1.18 -18.95
CA LEU A 148 16.17 -0.41 -18.44
C LEU A 148 16.39 -0.60 -16.94
N LEU A 149 15.35 -0.86 -16.14
CA LEU A 149 15.50 -1.27 -14.74
C LEU A 149 16.20 -2.63 -14.63
N HIS A 150 15.84 -3.61 -15.46
CA HIS A 150 16.52 -4.91 -15.49
C HIS A 150 17.97 -4.83 -16.04
N ARG A 151 18.21 -3.91 -17.00
CA ARG A 151 19.59 -3.60 -17.46
C ARG A 151 20.43 -2.99 -16.34
N ALA A 152 19.84 -2.13 -15.51
CA ALA A 152 20.53 -1.54 -14.36
C ALA A 152 20.89 -2.59 -13.30
N ALA A 153 19.96 -3.51 -13.01
CA ALA A 153 20.19 -4.66 -12.13
C ALA A 153 19.16 -5.76 -12.40
N ARG A 154 19.62 -6.98 -12.67
CA ARG A 154 18.77 -8.15 -12.96
C ARG A 154 17.80 -8.51 -11.83
N GLY A 155 18.15 -8.18 -10.57
CA GLY A 155 17.33 -8.45 -9.40
C GLY A 155 16.25 -7.41 -9.11
N ASN A 156 16.03 -6.42 -9.98
CA ASN A 156 14.91 -5.49 -9.87
C ASN A 156 13.61 -6.22 -10.18
N ALA A 157 12.57 -5.92 -9.40
CA ALA A 157 11.21 -6.35 -9.65
C ALA A 157 10.37 -5.11 -10.03
N VAL A 158 9.74 -5.17 -11.20
CA VAL A 158 9.01 -4.07 -11.82
C VAL A 158 7.52 -4.39 -11.85
N ALA A 159 6.73 -3.62 -11.11
CA ALA A 159 5.28 -3.76 -11.12
C ALA A 159 4.64 -2.75 -12.07
N GLY A 160 3.80 -3.27 -12.95
CA GLY A 160 2.93 -2.49 -13.82
C GLY A 160 1.48 -2.48 -13.32
N GLY A 161 0.64 -1.68 -13.96
CA GLY A 161 -0.76 -1.48 -13.57
C GLY A 161 -0.93 -0.33 -12.60
N VAL A 162 -0.74 -0.56 -11.31
CA VAL A 162 -0.98 0.43 -10.23
C VAL A 162 -2.37 1.07 -10.36
N THR A 163 -3.38 0.26 -10.73
CA THR A 163 -4.69 0.76 -11.13
C THR A 163 -5.54 1.20 -9.95
N SER A 164 -6.24 2.34 -10.12
CA SER A 164 -7.37 2.74 -9.28
C SER A 164 -8.46 1.67 -9.33
N PRO A 165 -9.21 1.45 -8.24
CA PRO A 165 -10.25 0.42 -8.19
C PRO A 165 -11.45 0.75 -9.08
N ARG A 166 -11.62 2.00 -9.47
CA ARG A 166 -12.77 2.53 -10.21
C ARG A 166 -12.32 3.49 -11.31
N HIS A 167 -13.20 3.74 -12.26
CA HIS A 167 -13.03 4.82 -13.21
C HIS A 167 -13.93 6.02 -12.84
N THR A 168 -13.48 7.20 -13.19
CA THR A 168 -14.30 8.42 -13.30
C THR A 168 -14.85 8.51 -14.73
N ALA A 169 -15.78 9.41 -15.02
CA ALA A 169 -16.43 9.56 -16.33
C ALA A 169 -15.45 9.64 -17.54
N SER A 170 -14.19 9.96 -17.31
CA SER A 170 -13.13 10.09 -18.34
C SER A 170 -11.95 9.14 -18.11
N GLY A 171 -12.10 8.15 -17.25
CA GLY A 171 -11.12 7.09 -17.00
C GLY A 171 -11.53 5.77 -17.67
N MET A 172 -10.82 4.71 -17.34
CA MET A 172 -11.07 3.34 -17.80
C MET A 172 -11.22 2.41 -16.61
N ALA A 173 -12.18 1.48 -16.69
CA ALA A 173 -12.33 0.46 -15.64
C ALA A 173 -11.03 -0.34 -15.47
N PRO A 174 -10.66 -0.73 -14.24
CA PRO A 174 -9.37 -1.38 -14.00
C PRO A 174 -9.19 -2.68 -14.78
N LEU A 175 -10.24 -3.49 -14.97
CA LEU A 175 -10.16 -4.71 -15.76
C LEU A 175 -9.95 -4.43 -17.26
N ASP A 176 -10.61 -3.40 -17.80
CA ASP A 176 -10.43 -3.00 -19.20
C ASP A 176 -9.02 -2.48 -19.44
N PHE A 177 -8.49 -1.69 -18.50
CA PHE A 177 -7.11 -1.21 -18.55
C PHE A 177 -6.11 -2.38 -18.49
N MET A 178 -6.31 -3.33 -17.58
CA MET A 178 -5.51 -4.54 -17.45
C MET A 178 -5.53 -5.38 -18.73
N THR A 179 -6.71 -5.59 -19.33
CA THR A 179 -6.89 -6.30 -20.59
C THR A 179 -6.17 -5.58 -21.74
N GLY A 180 -6.27 -4.24 -21.79
CA GLY A 180 -5.53 -3.44 -22.76
C GLY A 180 -4.01 -3.53 -22.55
N MET A 181 -3.52 -3.55 -21.34
CA MET A 181 -2.09 -3.78 -21.06
C MET A 181 -1.61 -5.12 -21.63
N HIS A 182 -2.39 -6.19 -21.42
CA HIS A 182 -2.08 -7.52 -21.97
C HIS A 182 -2.07 -7.50 -23.50
N ALA A 183 -3.08 -6.89 -24.12
CA ALA A 183 -3.19 -6.79 -25.59
C ALA A 183 -2.01 -6.03 -26.23
N PHE A 184 -1.40 -5.08 -25.49
CA PHE A 184 -0.22 -4.33 -25.93
C PHE A 184 1.10 -4.90 -25.40
N HIS A 185 1.12 -6.17 -24.97
CA HIS A 185 2.31 -6.93 -24.57
C HIS A 185 3.08 -6.27 -23.41
N ALA A 186 2.37 -5.90 -22.36
CA ALA A 186 2.97 -5.35 -21.13
C ALA A 186 3.99 -6.32 -20.51
N ARG A 187 5.18 -5.82 -20.19
CA ARG A 187 6.24 -6.55 -19.50
C ARG A 187 6.26 -6.12 -18.03
N LEU A 188 6.10 -7.08 -17.12
CA LEU A 188 6.05 -6.83 -15.68
C LEU A 188 6.46 -8.08 -14.90
N ASP A 189 7.04 -7.89 -13.72
CA ASP A 189 7.31 -8.96 -12.77
C ASP A 189 6.18 -9.12 -11.75
N ALA A 190 5.41 -8.04 -11.50
CA ALA A 190 4.24 -8.02 -10.65
C ALA A 190 3.14 -7.13 -11.24
N TYR A 191 1.88 -7.44 -10.98
CA TYR A 191 0.78 -6.50 -11.22
C TYR A 191 0.47 -5.73 -9.93
N ALA A 192 0.26 -4.43 -10.03
CA ALA A 192 -0.08 -3.58 -8.89
C ALA A 192 -1.50 -3.00 -9.01
N ALA A 193 -2.19 -2.88 -7.88
CA ALA A 193 -3.52 -2.29 -7.77
C ALA A 193 -3.67 -1.52 -6.46
N ASN A 194 -4.56 -0.52 -6.46
CA ASN A 194 -4.96 0.30 -5.31
C ASN A 194 -6.43 -0.01 -4.97
N PRO A 195 -6.76 -1.11 -4.25
CA PRO A 195 -8.13 -1.61 -4.13
C PRO A 195 -8.93 -0.89 -3.03
N TYR A 196 -8.99 0.44 -3.08
CA TYR A 196 -9.80 1.24 -2.15
C TYR A 196 -11.29 0.85 -2.23
N PRO A 197 -12.05 1.01 -1.14
CA PRO A 197 -13.49 0.86 -1.19
C PRO A 197 -14.13 1.96 -2.06
N SER A 198 -15.16 1.60 -2.81
CA SER A 198 -15.96 2.55 -3.60
C SER A 198 -17.04 3.22 -2.76
N SER A 199 -17.61 2.46 -1.82
CA SER A 199 -18.62 2.91 -0.87
C SER A 199 -18.18 2.55 0.56
N PRO A 200 -17.26 3.30 1.17
CA PRO A 200 -16.58 2.89 2.40
C PRO A 200 -17.49 2.57 3.59
N ARG A 201 -18.70 3.16 3.62
CA ARG A 201 -19.69 2.91 4.69
C ARG A 201 -20.49 1.62 4.50
N LEU A 202 -20.49 1.06 3.29
CA LEU A 202 -21.23 -0.15 2.92
C LEU A 202 -20.33 -1.34 2.64
N GLU A 203 -19.08 -1.06 2.26
CA GLU A 203 -18.09 -2.08 1.93
C GLU A 203 -17.19 -2.39 3.13
N THR A 204 -16.83 -3.66 3.25
CA THR A 204 -15.78 -4.14 4.15
C THR A 204 -14.64 -4.76 3.33
N PRO A 205 -13.50 -5.13 3.92
CA PRO A 205 -12.47 -5.89 3.21
C PRO A 205 -12.94 -7.23 2.62
N PHE A 206 -14.07 -7.75 3.09
CA PHE A 206 -14.65 -9.03 2.67
C PHE A 206 -15.95 -8.92 1.89
N SER A 207 -16.63 -7.78 1.94
CA SER A 207 -17.97 -7.62 1.36
C SER A 207 -18.10 -6.35 0.54
N ASP A 208 -18.54 -6.50 -0.70
CA ASP A 208 -18.92 -5.43 -1.61
C ASP A 208 -20.40 -5.60 -1.97
N PRO A 209 -21.28 -4.65 -1.61
CA PRO A 209 -22.69 -4.73 -1.92
C PRO A 209 -23.01 -4.60 -3.42
N CYS A 210 -22.09 -4.01 -4.19
CA CYS A 210 -22.29 -3.83 -5.63
C CYS A 210 -21.90 -5.06 -6.44
N ARG A 211 -22.89 -5.82 -6.90
CA ARG A 211 -22.66 -7.05 -7.68
C ARG A 211 -22.32 -6.82 -9.15
N GLN A 212 -22.70 -5.67 -9.72
CA GLN A 212 -22.54 -5.35 -11.15
C GLN A 212 -21.57 -4.22 -11.44
N CYS A 213 -20.82 -3.77 -10.43
CA CYS A 213 -19.83 -2.71 -10.61
C CYS A 213 -18.56 -3.22 -11.30
N SER A 214 -18.01 -2.40 -12.17
CA SER A 214 -16.69 -2.60 -12.79
C SER A 214 -15.52 -2.25 -11.85
N THR A 215 -15.80 -2.08 -10.55
CA THR A 215 -14.79 -1.76 -9.52
C THR A 215 -14.06 -3.01 -9.07
N LEU A 216 -12.75 -2.86 -8.79
CA LEU A 216 -11.91 -3.91 -8.22
C LEU A 216 -11.40 -3.48 -6.85
N THR A 217 -12.27 -3.61 -5.84
CA THR A 217 -12.00 -3.26 -4.44
C THR A 217 -11.35 -4.41 -3.67
N MET A 218 -10.96 -4.19 -2.41
CA MET A 218 -10.38 -5.24 -1.55
C MET A 218 -11.33 -6.44 -1.38
N ALA A 219 -12.62 -6.22 -1.31
CA ALA A 219 -13.61 -7.31 -1.24
C ALA A 219 -13.55 -8.26 -2.44
N ARG A 220 -13.14 -7.74 -3.60
CA ARG A 220 -12.97 -8.48 -4.85
C ARG A 220 -11.54 -8.96 -5.11
N LEU A 221 -10.73 -9.05 -4.07
CA LEU A 221 -9.33 -9.50 -4.20
C LEU A 221 -9.16 -10.85 -4.92
N PRO A 222 -10.01 -11.87 -4.73
CA PRO A 222 -9.95 -13.11 -5.51
C PRO A 222 -10.19 -12.90 -7.01
N GLU A 223 -11.06 -11.96 -7.39
CA GLU A 223 -11.32 -11.61 -8.79
C GLU A 223 -10.10 -10.94 -9.42
N ILE A 224 -9.52 -9.94 -8.72
CA ILE A 224 -8.27 -9.30 -9.16
C ILE A 224 -7.18 -10.35 -9.36
N ARG A 225 -7.01 -11.25 -8.40
CA ARG A 225 -5.97 -12.29 -8.47
C ARG A 225 -6.20 -13.26 -9.63
N ARG A 226 -7.44 -13.66 -9.88
CA ARG A 226 -7.81 -14.51 -11.02
C ARG A 226 -7.49 -13.82 -12.35
N ASP A 227 -7.84 -12.54 -12.50
CA ASP A 227 -7.61 -11.80 -13.73
C ASP A 227 -6.12 -11.54 -13.98
N VAL A 228 -5.33 -11.24 -12.95
CA VAL A 228 -3.87 -11.18 -13.02
C VAL A 228 -3.29 -12.52 -13.49
N SER A 229 -3.78 -13.65 -12.93
CA SER A 229 -3.32 -14.99 -13.32
C SER A 229 -3.64 -15.31 -14.78
N ARG A 230 -4.84 -14.94 -15.23
CA ARG A 230 -5.32 -15.17 -16.58
C ARG A 230 -4.56 -14.35 -17.62
N LEU A 231 -4.29 -13.08 -17.34
CA LEU A 231 -3.70 -12.14 -18.30
C LEU A 231 -2.16 -12.14 -18.29
N PHE A 232 -1.54 -12.31 -17.13
CA PHE A 232 -0.09 -12.18 -16.98
C PHE A 232 0.61 -13.46 -16.49
N GLY A 233 -0.17 -14.53 -16.27
CA GLY A 233 0.34 -15.82 -15.83
C GLY A 233 0.16 -16.09 -14.34
N ALA A 234 -0.04 -17.37 -14.00
CA ALA A 234 -0.39 -17.81 -12.65
C ALA A 234 0.66 -17.47 -11.57
N ARG A 235 1.92 -17.32 -11.95
CA ARG A 235 3.03 -16.98 -11.04
C ARG A 235 3.25 -15.49 -10.84
N THR A 236 2.59 -14.61 -11.62
CA THR A 236 2.71 -13.17 -11.48
C THR A 236 2.13 -12.72 -10.13
N PRO A 237 2.92 -12.17 -9.21
CA PRO A 237 2.43 -11.70 -7.93
C PRO A 237 1.56 -10.45 -8.08
N LEU A 238 0.61 -10.30 -7.15
CA LEU A 238 -0.20 -9.10 -6.99
C LEU A 238 0.35 -8.26 -5.85
N TRP A 239 0.61 -6.97 -6.11
CA TRP A 239 0.97 -5.95 -5.12
C TRP A 239 -0.20 -5.00 -4.91
N LEU A 240 -0.65 -4.86 -3.68
CA LEU A 240 -1.64 -3.85 -3.30
C LEU A 240 -0.87 -2.63 -2.80
N THR A 241 -0.76 -1.63 -3.67
CA THR A 241 0.20 -0.52 -3.52
C THR A 241 -0.38 0.70 -2.80
N GLU A 242 -1.70 0.78 -2.67
CA GLU A 242 -2.38 1.71 -1.77
C GLU A 242 -3.69 1.10 -1.29
N TYR A 243 -3.98 1.28 0.00
CA TYR A 243 -5.24 0.88 0.59
C TYR A 243 -5.48 1.60 1.93
N GLY A 244 -6.72 1.99 2.18
CA GLY A 244 -7.13 2.59 3.44
C GLY A 244 -8.60 2.99 3.43
N TYR A 245 -9.16 3.18 4.64
CA TYR A 245 -10.46 3.79 4.87
C TYR A 245 -10.26 5.17 5.47
N GLN A 246 -10.95 6.17 4.93
CA GLN A 246 -11.00 7.48 5.53
C GLN A 246 -11.83 7.47 6.82
N THR A 247 -11.61 8.42 7.72
CA THR A 247 -12.29 8.46 9.03
C THR A 247 -13.19 9.66 9.20
N SER A 248 -14.29 9.43 9.91
CA SER A 248 -15.22 10.47 10.34
C SER A 248 -15.21 10.54 11.89
N PRO A 249 -14.92 11.69 12.50
CA PRO A 249 -14.47 12.92 11.85
C PRO A 249 -13.09 12.77 11.20
N PRO A 250 -12.65 13.69 10.29
CA PRO A 250 -13.39 14.86 9.79
C PRO A 250 -14.19 14.58 8.51
N ASP A 251 -13.92 13.48 7.75
CA ASP A 251 -14.61 13.20 6.48
C ASP A 251 -16.05 12.69 6.72
N ARG A 252 -17.02 13.58 6.54
CA ARG A 252 -18.43 13.26 6.71
C ARG A 252 -19.05 12.49 5.55
N ILE A 253 -18.39 12.38 4.41
CA ILE A 253 -18.90 11.77 3.18
C ILE A 253 -18.42 10.31 3.05
N LEU A 254 -17.13 10.09 3.05
CA LEU A 254 -16.50 8.79 2.84
C LEU A 254 -15.97 8.17 4.14
N GLY A 255 -15.89 8.96 5.20
CA GLY A 255 -15.29 8.52 6.46
C GLY A 255 -16.14 7.49 7.22
N VAL A 256 -15.44 6.53 7.84
CA VAL A 256 -15.99 5.57 8.80
C VAL A 256 -15.54 5.92 10.22
N PRO A 257 -16.23 5.46 11.29
CA PRO A 257 -15.75 5.64 12.66
C PRO A 257 -14.33 5.09 12.87
N PHE A 258 -13.53 5.70 13.75
CA PHE A 258 -12.17 5.28 14.05
C PHE A 258 -12.04 3.80 14.43
N ALA A 259 -13.00 3.29 15.21
CA ALA A 259 -13.02 1.88 15.61
C ALA A 259 -13.22 0.95 14.40
N LEU A 260 -14.04 1.38 13.44
CA LEU A 260 -14.30 0.61 12.22
C LEU A 260 -13.08 0.63 11.28
N GLN A 261 -12.40 1.78 11.12
CA GLN A 261 -11.13 1.84 10.41
C GLN A 261 -10.12 0.86 11.01
N ALA A 262 -10.00 0.81 12.34
CA ALA A 262 -9.09 -0.10 13.03
C ALA A 262 -9.45 -1.58 12.77
N ARG A 263 -10.72 -1.93 12.80
CA ARG A 263 -11.22 -3.27 12.44
C ARG A 263 -10.82 -3.62 11.00
N TYR A 264 -11.06 -2.73 10.04
CA TYR A 264 -10.78 -2.95 8.63
C TYR A 264 -9.28 -3.05 8.30
N VAL A 265 -8.40 -2.42 9.08
CA VAL A 265 -6.95 -2.64 8.97
C VAL A 265 -6.57 -4.08 9.32
N GLY A 266 -7.18 -4.67 10.35
CA GLY A 266 -7.01 -6.08 10.71
C GLY A 266 -7.59 -7.03 9.67
N GLU A 267 -8.82 -6.79 9.24
CA GLU A 267 -9.51 -7.61 8.23
C GLU A 267 -8.82 -7.58 6.86
N ALA A 268 -8.32 -6.42 6.42
CA ALA A 268 -7.56 -6.32 5.17
C ALA A 268 -6.26 -7.13 5.23
N ALA A 269 -5.60 -7.16 6.39
CA ALA A 269 -4.40 -7.97 6.57
C ALA A 269 -4.71 -9.48 6.52
N LEU A 270 -5.82 -9.92 7.12
CA LEU A 270 -6.33 -11.29 6.99
C LEU A 270 -6.68 -11.60 5.53
N ARG A 271 -7.43 -10.72 4.85
CA ARG A 271 -7.87 -10.92 3.46
C ARG A 271 -6.68 -11.15 2.52
N VAL A 272 -5.60 -10.38 2.70
CA VAL A 272 -4.37 -10.55 1.91
C VAL A 272 -3.64 -11.83 2.29
N TRP A 273 -3.61 -12.19 3.57
CA TRP A 273 -2.97 -13.43 4.02
C TRP A 273 -3.68 -14.68 3.47
N GLU A 274 -5.00 -14.65 3.34
CA GLU A 274 -5.80 -15.73 2.77
C GLU A 274 -5.70 -15.84 1.24
N GLN A 275 -5.15 -14.82 0.55
CA GLN A 275 -5.10 -14.78 -0.90
C GLN A 275 -3.70 -15.13 -1.43
N PRO A 276 -3.42 -16.39 -1.81
CA PRO A 276 -2.14 -16.80 -2.38
C PRO A 276 -1.75 -15.97 -3.60
N GLY A 277 -0.46 -15.62 -3.69
CA GLY A 277 0.07 -14.80 -4.78
C GLY A 277 -0.15 -13.29 -4.59
N THR A 278 -0.82 -12.85 -3.53
CA THR A 278 -0.80 -11.44 -3.09
C THR A 278 0.33 -11.27 -2.09
N THR A 279 1.38 -10.55 -2.48
CA THR A 279 2.65 -10.52 -1.74
C THR A 279 2.94 -9.18 -1.07
N MET A 280 2.12 -8.17 -1.31
CA MET A 280 2.28 -6.82 -0.76
C MET A 280 0.94 -6.19 -0.42
N LEU A 281 0.90 -5.46 0.71
CA LEU A 281 -0.19 -4.55 1.09
C LEU A 281 0.41 -3.29 1.69
N ILE A 282 0.18 -2.15 1.07
CA ILE A 282 0.63 -0.82 1.51
C ILE A 282 -0.57 -0.04 2.05
N HIS A 283 -0.49 0.39 3.30
CA HIS A 283 -1.48 1.29 3.89
C HIS A 283 -1.19 2.74 3.48
N PHE A 284 -2.20 3.48 3.16
CA PHE A 284 -2.20 4.89 2.82
C PHE A 284 -3.07 5.65 3.83
N LEU A 285 -2.61 6.50 4.70
CA LEU A 285 -1.38 7.21 4.98
C LEU A 285 -0.82 6.89 6.40
N VAL A 286 0.31 7.53 6.78
CA VAL A 286 0.76 7.60 8.18
C VAL A 286 -0.10 8.60 8.95
N ARG A 287 -0.29 9.79 8.41
CA ARG A 287 -0.99 10.91 9.05
C ARG A 287 -2.06 11.46 8.12
N ASP A 288 -3.21 11.82 8.68
CA ASP A 288 -4.25 12.51 7.92
C ASP A 288 -3.71 13.81 7.33
N GLU A 289 -4.16 14.13 6.13
CA GLU A 289 -3.88 15.42 5.51
C GLU A 289 -4.56 16.56 6.30
N PRO A 290 -3.97 17.75 6.35
CA PRO A 290 -4.43 18.82 7.23
C PRO A 290 -5.80 19.40 6.86
N THR A 291 -6.29 19.18 5.64
CA THR A 291 -7.57 19.69 5.16
C THR A 291 -8.65 18.63 5.14
N SER A 292 -9.90 19.00 5.40
CA SER A 292 -11.05 18.09 5.33
C SER A 292 -11.34 17.54 3.91
N GLY A 293 -10.82 18.19 2.87
CA GLY A 293 -10.88 17.72 1.49
C GLY A 293 -9.74 16.79 1.08
N GLY A 294 -8.73 16.62 1.95
CA GLY A 294 -7.62 15.70 1.77
C GLY A 294 -7.94 14.29 2.30
N TRP A 295 -6.97 13.40 2.19
CA TRP A 295 -7.12 12.01 2.63
C TRP A 295 -7.04 11.88 4.16
N GLN A 296 -8.06 11.25 4.74
CA GLN A 296 -8.22 11.04 6.19
C GLN A 296 -8.01 9.57 6.58
N SER A 297 -7.22 8.84 5.81
CA SER A 297 -6.95 7.41 6.02
C SER A 297 -5.74 7.13 6.91
N GLY A 298 -5.10 8.17 7.43
CA GLY A 298 -3.93 8.06 8.29
C GLY A 298 -4.13 7.20 9.54
N LEU A 299 -3.03 6.66 10.05
CA LEU A 299 -2.96 5.99 11.35
C LEU A 299 -2.94 6.99 12.51
N PHE A 300 -2.61 8.24 12.20
CA PHE A 300 -2.64 9.40 13.10
C PHE A 300 -3.55 10.48 12.52
N THR A 301 -4.18 11.26 13.39
CA THR A 301 -4.96 12.42 12.97
C THR A 301 -4.06 13.49 12.34
N ALA A 302 -4.65 14.50 11.70
CA ALA A 302 -3.91 15.65 11.17
C ALA A 302 -3.08 16.41 12.24
N HIS A 303 -3.44 16.31 13.50
CA HIS A 303 -2.69 16.89 14.64
C HIS A 303 -1.66 15.93 15.24
N GLY A 304 -1.54 14.70 14.72
CA GLY A 304 -0.55 13.72 15.18
C GLY A 304 -1.01 12.83 16.33
N SER A 305 -2.26 12.92 16.77
CA SER A 305 -2.81 12.00 17.78
C SER A 305 -3.01 10.61 17.18
N PRO A 306 -2.59 9.52 17.87
CA PRO A 306 -2.76 8.17 17.34
C PRO A 306 -4.24 7.79 17.28
N LYS A 307 -4.66 7.23 16.12
CA LYS A 307 -5.96 6.58 16.00
C LYS A 307 -5.87 5.13 16.47
N PRO A 308 -6.98 4.47 16.85
CA PRO A 308 -6.96 3.04 17.14
C PRO A 308 -6.35 2.19 16.01
N SER A 309 -6.47 2.63 14.77
CA SER A 309 -5.87 1.97 13.60
C SER A 309 -4.34 1.90 13.64
N SER A 310 -3.64 2.79 14.37
CA SER A 310 -2.18 2.69 14.56
C SER A 310 -1.80 1.41 15.33
N HIS A 311 -2.55 1.09 16.37
CA HIS A 311 -2.37 -0.15 17.13
C HIS A 311 -2.84 -1.37 16.32
N ALA A 312 -3.95 -1.25 15.57
CA ALA A 312 -4.41 -2.33 14.67
C ALA A 312 -3.40 -2.59 13.54
N PHE A 313 -2.70 -1.57 13.07
CA PHE A 313 -1.63 -1.73 12.08
C PHE A 313 -0.45 -2.52 12.65
N ALA A 314 0.01 -2.23 13.86
CA ALA A 314 1.12 -2.92 14.51
C ALA A 314 0.73 -4.33 15.01
N LEU A 315 -0.50 -4.49 15.48
CA LEU A 315 -1.07 -5.72 16.05
C LEU A 315 -2.42 -6.03 15.40
N PRO A 316 -2.47 -6.35 14.09
CA PRO A 316 -3.72 -6.70 13.44
C PRO A 316 -4.32 -7.96 14.06
N LEU A 317 -5.63 -7.90 14.29
CA LEU A 317 -6.44 -8.99 14.80
C LEU A 317 -7.77 -8.99 14.06
N ALA A 318 -8.18 -10.14 13.56
CA ALA A 318 -9.45 -10.33 12.87
C ALA A 318 -10.08 -11.68 13.23
N GLU A 319 -11.40 -11.76 13.16
CA GLU A 319 -12.13 -13.02 13.19
C GLU A 319 -12.04 -13.65 11.80
N GLU A 320 -11.50 -14.86 11.74
CA GLU A 320 -11.36 -15.64 10.49
C GLU A 320 -12.59 -16.48 10.23
N SER A 321 -13.08 -17.17 11.27
CA SER A 321 -14.29 -18.00 11.18
C SER A 321 -14.92 -18.24 12.54
N ARG A 322 -16.20 -18.64 12.50
CA ARG A 322 -16.97 -19.02 13.68
C ARG A 322 -17.75 -20.30 13.44
N HIS A 323 -17.79 -21.16 14.45
CA HIS A 323 -18.65 -22.33 14.54
C HIS A 323 -19.23 -22.42 15.96
N GLY A 324 -20.47 -21.93 16.12
CA GLY A 324 -21.10 -21.81 17.44
C GLY A 324 -20.33 -20.85 18.35
N SER A 325 -19.93 -21.34 19.53
CA SER A 325 -19.11 -20.56 20.49
C SER A 325 -17.60 -20.59 20.17
N ARG A 326 -17.15 -21.40 19.21
CA ARG A 326 -15.74 -21.49 18.82
C ARG A 326 -15.45 -20.47 17.73
N VAL A 327 -14.58 -19.51 18.04
CA VAL A 327 -14.11 -18.45 17.12
C VAL A 327 -12.65 -18.73 16.78
N VAL A 328 -12.31 -18.71 15.50
CA VAL A 328 -10.92 -18.71 15.03
C VAL A 328 -10.50 -17.28 14.80
N LEU A 329 -9.47 -16.85 15.51
CA LEU A 329 -8.84 -15.54 15.35
C LEU A 329 -7.55 -15.69 14.54
N TRP A 330 -7.38 -14.83 13.57
CA TRP A 330 -6.12 -14.59 12.90
C TRP A 330 -5.50 -13.30 13.42
N GLY A 331 -4.18 -13.25 13.52
CA GLY A 331 -3.47 -12.04 13.88
C GLY A 331 -1.99 -12.06 13.53
N GLN A 332 -1.36 -10.91 13.69
CA GLN A 332 0.08 -10.74 13.47
C GLN A 332 0.68 -9.80 14.50
N VAL A 333 1.90 -10.07 14.93
CA VAL A 333 2.74 -9.16 15.71
C VAL A 333 3.82 -8.60 14.80
N ARG A 334 3.75 -7.32 14.51
CA ARG A 334 4.74 -6.65 13.64
C ARG A 334 5.90 -6.06 14.43
N PRO A 335 7.09 -5.96 13.85
CA PRO A 335 7.45 -6.34 12.48
C PRO A 335 7.54 -7.86 12.36
N GLY A 336 6.79 -8.54 11.57
CA GLY A 336 6.70 -9.99 11.43
C GLY A 336 8.04 -10.72 11.25
N SER A 337 8.89 -10.66 12.25
CA SER A 337 10.21 -11.29 12.28
C SER A 337 10.40 -12.09 13.56
N GLY A 338 10.67 -13.38 13.40
CA GLY A 338 10.83 -14.32 14.51
C GLY A 338 9.52 -14.67 15.22
N ARG A 339 9.61 -15.63 16.11
CA ARG A 339 8.48 -16.09 16.93
C ARG A 339 8.29 -15.13 18.11
N ARG A 340 7.11 -14.55 18.24
CA ARG A 340 6.75 -13.59 19.30
C ARG A 340 5.75 -14.21 20.25
N ALA A 341 5.94 -14.01 21.55
CA ALA A 341 4.99 -14.42 22.57
C ALA A 341 3.79 -13.46 22.62
N TYR A 342 2.59 -14.02 22.72
CA TYR A 342 1.36 -13.23 22.82
C TYR A 342 0.30 -13.90 23.67
N ASP A 343 -0.65 -13.09 24.15
CA ASP A 343 -1.86 -13.49 24.85
C ASP A 343 -3.09 -12.99 24.07
N ILE A 344 -4.16 -13.75 24.03
CA ILE A 344 -5.49 -13.26 23.69
C ILE A 344 -6.20 -12.94 24.99
N GLN A 345 -6.76 -11.75 25.08
CA GLN A 345 -7.54 -11.31 26.23
C GLN A 345 -9.00 -11.12 25.85
N ARG A 346 -9.90 -11.49 26.76
CA ARG A 346 -11.36 -11.33 26.66
C ARG A 346 -11.83 -10.33 27.71
N TRP A 347 -12.77 -9.48 27.33
CA TRP A 347 -13.46 -8.56 28.24
C TRP A 347 -14.55 -9.31 29.00
N THR A 348 -14.58 -9.19 30.32
CA THR A 348 -15.58 -9.83 31.21
C THR A 348 -16.76 -8.93 31.55
N GLY A 349 -16.76 -7.69 31.09
CA GLY A 349 -17.67 -6.61 31.52
C GLY A 349 -16.97 -5.62 32.46
N THR A 350 -15.98 -6.07 33.22
CA THR A 350 -15.26 -5.25 34.21
C THR A 350 -13.75 -5.22 33.98
N ARG A 351 -13.16 -6.31 33.48
CA ARG A 351 -11.70 -6.42 33.28
C ARG A 351 -11.33 -7.31 32.07
N TRP A 352 -10.10 -7.14 31.60
CA TRP A 352 -9.49 -8.01 30.59
C TRP A 352 -8.85 -9.21 31.26
N VAL A 353 -9.20 -10.41 30.82
CA VAL A 353 -8.63 -11.69 31.29
C VAL A 353 -8.01 -12.46 30.14
N ASN A 354 -6.91 -13.16 30.39
CA ASN A 354 -6.27 -14.01 29.39
C ASN A 354 -7.17 -15.22 29.05
N VAL A 355 -7.22 -15.57 27.77
CA VAL A 355 -7.91 -16.77 27.27
C VAL A 355 -6.87 -17.84 26.97
N GLY A 356 -6.73 -18.80 27.86
CA GLY A 356 -5.68 -19.81 27.80
C GLY A 356 -4.29 -19.28 28.21
N GLY A 357 -3.26 -20.09 27.96
CA GLY A 357 -1.87 -19.73 28.26
C GLY A 357 -1.21 -18.86 27.18
N VAL A 358 0.01 -18.40 27.47
CA VAL A 358 0.88 -17.67 26.51
C VAL A 358 1.12 -18.51 25.27
N LYS A 359 0.95 -17.91 24.12
CA LYS A 359 1.12 -18.53 22.78
C LYS A 359 2.31 -17.91 22.05
N ARG A 360 2.75 -18.54 20.97
CA ARG A 360 3.80 -18.00 20.09
C ARG A 360 3.33 -17.93 18.66
N THR A 361 3.71 -16.86 17.95
CA THR A 361 3.48 -16.70 16.51
C THR A 361 4.37 -17.65 15.71
N GLY A 362 4.03 -17.82 14.43
CA GLY A 362 4.97 -18.33 13.43
C GLY A 362 6.15 -17.38 13.19
N VAL A 363 7.11 -17.80 12.36
CA VAL A 363 8.34 -17.02 12.05
C VAL A 363 8.01 -15.66 11.40
N GLY A 364 6.94 -15.59 10.59
CA GLY A 364 6.43 -14.35 10.00
C GLY A 364 5.63 -13.45 10.93
N GLY A 365 5.58 -13.76 12.24
CA GLY A 365 4.81 -13.01 13.23
C GLY A 365 3.30 -13.27 13.19
N THR A 366 2.81 -14.14 12.29
CA THR A 366 1.38 -14.48 12.15
C THR A 366 0.98 -15.63 13.07
N PHE A 367 -0.29 -15.69 13.42
CA PHE A 367 -0.88 -16.79 14.16
C PHE A 367 -2.34 -17.02 13.79
N ARG A 368 -2.82 -18.23 14.02
CA ARG A 368 -4.24 -18.62 14.10
C ARG A 368 -4.50 -19.25 15.44
N THR A 369 -5.56 -18.87 16.12
CA THR A 369 -5.90 -19.43 17.42
C THR A 369 -7.40 -19.48 17.62
N ALA A 370 -7.89 -20.61 18.12
CA ALA A 370 -9.29 -20.74 18.51
C ALA A 370 -9.49 -20.25 19.94
N VAL A 371 -10.59 -19.52 20.14
CA VAL A 371 -11.10 -19.14 21.47
C VAL A 371 -12.57 -19.53 21.57
N THR A 372 -13.00 -19.95 22.77
CA THR A 372 -14.42 -20.19 23.03
C THR A 372 -15.01 -18.95 23.70
N THR A 373 -15.98 -18.35 23.04
CA THR A 373 -16.63 -17.13 23.55
C THR A 373 -18.02 -16.94 22.94
N ARG A 374 -18.87 -16.14 23.62
CA ARG A 374 -20.20 -15.78 23.13
C ARG A 374 -20.08 -14.72 22.00
N PRO A 375 -21.06 -14.61 21.10
CA PRO A 375 -21.20 -13.47 20.20
C PRO A 375 -21.13 -12.14 20.94
N HIS A 376 -20.68 -11.10 20.25
CA HIS A 376 -20.53 -9.74 20.76
C HIS A 376 -19.55 -9.57 21.94
N THR A 377 -18.76 -10.62 22.24
CA THR A 377 -17.67 -10.49 23.22
C THR A 377 -16.51 -9.71 22.62
N LYS A 378 -15.92 -8.82 23.42
CA LYS A 378 -14.70 -8.09 23.01
C LYS A 378 -13.46 -8.93 23.33
N VAL A 379 -12.61 -9.10 22.33
CA VAL A 379 -11.28 -9.72 22.47
C VAL A 379 -10.19 -8.76 22.00
N ARG A 380 -8.95 -8.94 22.49
CA ARG A 380 -7.79 -8.16 22.02
C ARG A 380 -6.51 -9.01 22.06
N LEU A 381 -5.55 -8.61 21.25
CA LEU A 381 -4.20 -9.15 21.22
C LEU A 381 -3.28 -8.34 22.13
N LYS A 382 -2.52 -9.03 23.00
CA LYS A 382 -1.44 -8.46 23.81
C LYS A 382 -0.14 -9.18 23.47
N ALA A 383 0.79 -8.52 22.80
CA ALA A 383 2.09 -9.08 22.49
C ALA A 383 3.12 -8.73 23.57
N ARG A 384 4.00 -9.69 23.91
CA ARG A 384 5.07 -9.47 24.88
C ARG A 384 6.13 -8.53 24.30
N GLY A 385 6.58 -7.57 25.11
CA GLY A 385 7.54 -6.55 24.70
C GLY A 385 6.94 -5.44 23.81
N VAL A 386 5.60 -5.37 23.70
CA VAL A 386 4.88 -4.26 23.06
C VAL A 386 4.10 -3.50 24.14
N ALA A 387 4.28 -2.19 24.20
CA ALA A 387 3.71 -1.34 25.27
C ALA A 387 2.18 -1.20 25.20
N PHE A 388 1.57 -1.50 24.05
CA PHE A 388 0.13 -1.38 23.81
C PHE A 388 -0.49 -2.73 23.41
N THR A 389 -1.81 -2.76 23.31
CA THR A 389 -2.58 -3.90 22.80
C THR A 389 -3.20 -3.56 21.46
N SER A 390 -3.67 -4.57 20.70
CA SER A 390 -4.59 -4.28 19.63
C SER A 390 -5.84 -3.56 20.15
N PRO A 391 -6.54 -2.81 19.30
CA PRO A 391 -7.89 -2.37 19.63
C PRO A 391 -8.79 -3.57 19.95
N PRO A 392 -9.86 -3.37 20.74
CA PRO A 392 -10.84 -4.42 20.94
C PRO A 392 -11.53 -4.81 19.63
N LEU A 393 -11.54 -6.11 19.34
CA LEU A 393 -12.33 -6.72 18.29
C LEU A 393 -13.62 -7.27 18.93
N VAL A 394 -14.78 -6.85 18.46
CA VAL A 394 -16.06 -7.47 18.79
C VAL A 394 -16.22 -8.68 17.87
N VAL A 395 -16.27 -9.87 18.45
CA VAL A 395 -16.50 -11.11 17.67
C VAL A 395 -17.99 -11.28 17.38
N GLU A 396 -18.34 -11.60 16.16
CA GLU A 396 -19.72 -11.67 15.65
C GLU A 396 -20.43 -12.99 15.95
#